data_4afefafe50f8f48ec65c8ef6e6135dd2
#
_entry.id   4afefafe50f8f48ec65c8ef6e6135dd2
#
_cell.length_a   1.000
_cell.length_b   1.000
_cell.length_c   1.000
_cell.angle_alpha   90.00
_cell.angle_beta   90.00
_cell.angle_gamma   90.00
#
_symmetry.space_group_name_H-M   'P 1'
#
loop_
_entity.id
_entity.type
_entity.pdbx_description
1 polymer ?
#
loop_
_entity_poly.entity_id
_entity_poly.type
_entity_poly.pdbx_seq_one_letter_code
_entity_poly.pdbx_strand_id
1 'polypeptide(L)'
;MAGNDADDDVSDMSMSNTPRQLPTERSGKEKDESEPSQSQGTLRREFFSIAVGGAIVAVPTVVGLRVVLNPLFDKASGGIMARLTTLDSLVVGGPPQAFKVIADKSDAWTTYKDLPLGLVYAQRVAEKDVVVFSASCPHAGCAVEYRNEDDRGPHYYCPCHESSFETDGSLAPDNTQAKRGLDTLEVIREKLGEGEVWIRFQKFKAGIPEKKAVS
;
A
#
# COMPACT_ATOMS: atom_id res chain seq x y z
N MET A 1 36.21 -46.34 17.39
CA MET A 1 35.59 -46.86 18.62
C MET A 1 34.11 -46.75 18.38
N ALA A 2 33.55 -47.79 17.87
CA ALA A 2 32.90 -48.90 18.60
C ALA A 2 31.54 -48.43 19.10
N GLY A 3 30.49 -48.95 18.71
CA GLY A 3 29.99 -50.24 18.30
C GLY A 3 28.55 -50.28 18.69
N ASN A 4 27.78 -50.83 17.82
CA ASN A 4 27.10 -52.11 17.97
C ASN A 4 25.81 -52.00 18.75
N ASP A 5 24.79 -52.57 18.40
CA ASP A 5 24.28 -53.75 17.68
C ASP A 5 22.89 -54.02 18.25
N ALA A 6 21.99 -54.33 17.44
CA ALA A 6 21.47 -55.65 17.07
C ALA A 6 20.25 -56.01 17.94
N ASP A 7 19.33 -56.40 17.36
CA ASP A 7 18.80 -57.66 16.83
C ASP A 7 17.49 -58.08 17.52
N ASP A 8 16.65 -58.54 16.69
CA ASP A 8 15.95 -59.86 16.56
C ASP A 8 14.66 -59.94 17.35
N ASP A 9 13.66 -60.63 17.00
CA ASP A 9 13.42 -61.76 16.07
C ASP A 9 11.91 -62.08 16.09
N VAL A 10 11.35 -62.33 14.98
CA VAL A 10 10.81 -63.59 14.47
C VAL A 10 9.58 -64.23 15.13
N SER A 11 8.74 -64.61 14.21
CA SER A 11 7.91 -65.82 14.13
C SER A 11 6.55 -65.77 14.88
N ASP A 12 5.58 -66.43 14.48
CA ASP A 12 5.24 -67.30 13.34
C ASP A 12 3.85 -67.84 13.53
N MET A 13 3.22 -68.22 12.45
CA MET A 13 2.27 -69.35 12.32
C MET A 13 0.96 -69.29 13.12
N SER A 14 -0.15 -69.67 12.64
CA SER A 14 -0.48 -70.64 11.63
C SER A 14 -1.99 -70.87 11.62
N MET A 15 -2.50 -71.02 10.45
CA MET A 15 -3.45 -71.99 9.95
C MET A 15 -4.76 -72.32 10.68
N SER A 16 -5.74 -72.21 9.89
CA SER A 16 -6.69 -73.26 9.40
C SER A 16 -8.03 -73.31 10.15
N ASN A 17 -9.17 -73.46 9.61
CA ASN A 17 -9.61 -74.36 8.61
C ASN A 17 -11.11 -74.11 8.32
N THR A 18 -11.46 -74.17 7.09
CA THR A 18 -12.86 -74.39 6.61
C THR A 18 -13.36 -75.75 7.08
N PRO A 19 -14.66 -76.11 7.05
CA PRO A 19 -15.52 -76.07 5.88
C PRO A 19 -17.05 -75.94 6.09
N ARG A 20 -17.69 -75.47 5.03
CA ARG A 20 -18.85 -76.05 4.30
C ARG A 20 -20.12 -76.34 5.11
N GLN A 21 -21.27 -75.78 4.69
CA GLN A 21 -22.35 -76.39 3.98
C GLN A 21 -23.51 -75.44 3.69
N LEU A 22 -23.91 -75.41 2.42
CA LEU A 22 -25.25 -75.15 1.87
C LEU A 22 -26.05 -76.43 1.89
N PRO A 23 -27.33 -76.52 1.53
CA PRO A 23 -28.33 -75.47 1.17
C PRO A 23 -29.72 -75.77 1.83
N THR A 24 -30.72 -74.91 1.64
CA THR A 24 -32.03 -75.29 1.20
C THR A 24 -32.90 -74.15 0.75
N GLU A 25 -33.44 -74.29 -0.42
CA GLU A 25 -34.55 -73.56 -1.03
C GLU A 25 -35.84 -73.64 -0.23
N ARG A 26 -36.60 -72.57 -0.24
CA ARG A 26 -38.06 -72.55 -0.46
C ARG A 26 -38.56 -71.14 -0.79
N SER A 27 -38.87 -71.01 -2.03
CA SER A 27 -40.15 -70.63 -2.65
C SER A 27 -41.15 -69.88 -1.80
N GLY A 28 -41.54 -68.74 -2.32
CA GLY A 28 -42.93 -68.36 -2.20
C GLY A 28 -43.22 -66.89 -1.95
N LYS A 29 -43.65 -66.23 -2.98
CA LYS A 29 -44.76 -65.30 -3.02
C LYS A 29 -44.37 -63.79 -3.06
N GLU A 30 -44.45 -63.34 -4.26
CA GLU A 30 -44.85 -62.00 -4.73
C GLU A 30 -45.84 -61.34 -3.80
N LYS A 31 -45.51 -60.13 -3.40
CA LYS A 31 -46.48 -59.04 -3.17
C LYS A 31 -45.83 -57.74 -3.60
N ASP A 32 -46.36 -57.29 -4.69
CA ASP A 32 -46.33 -55.90 -5.17
C ASP A 32 -46.81 -54.98 -4.05
N GLU A 33 -45.97 -54.08 -3.65
CA GLU A 33 -46.34 -52.92 -2.86
C GLU A 33 -45.46 -51.70 -3.27
N SER A 34 -46.12 -50.89 -4.04
CA SER A 34 -45.73 -49.58 -4.53
C SER A 34 -44.90 -48.79 -3.48
N GLU A 35 -43.63 -48.54 -3.82
CA GLU A 35 -42.84 -47.53 -3.14
C GLU A 35 -43.39 -46.11 -3.41
N PRO A 36 -43.68 -45.31 -2.39
CA PRO A 36 -43.89 -43.91 -2.58
C PRO A 36 -42.53 -43.21 -2.76
N SER A 37 -42.41 -42.54 -3.88
CA SER A 37 -41.39 -41.56 -4.23
C SER A 37 -41.05 -40.61 -3.06
N GLN A 38 -40.00 -40.91 -2.31
CA GLN A 38 -39.47 -40.05 -1.24
C GLN A 38 -38.09 -39.44 -1.55
N SER A 39 -37.69 -39.31 -2.81
CA SER A 39 -36.33 -38.86 -3.12
C SER A 39 -36.16 -37.37 -3.36
N GLN A 40 -37.23 -36.58 -3.42
CA GLN A 40 -37.09 -35.14 -3.70
C GLN A 40 -36.99 -34.21 -2.46
N GLY A 41 -37.38 -34.70 -1.30
CA GLY A 41 -37.35 -33.92 -0.05
C GLY A 41 -35.98 -33.88 0.63
N THR A 42 -35.23 -34.96 0.54
CA THR A 42 -33.90 -35.10 1.15
C THR A 42 -32.86 -34.26 0.42
N LEU A 43 -32.85 -34.25 -0.90
CA LEU A 43 -31.93 -33.47 -1.71
C LEU A 43 -32.06 -31.95 -1.48
N ARG A 44 -33.27 -31.44 -1.28
CA ARG A 44 -33.52 -30.04 -0.96
C ARG A 44 -33.01 -29.67 0.43
N ARG A 45 -33.24 -30.47 1.44
CA ARG A 45 -32.78 -30.22 2.81
C ARG A 45 -31.25 -30.29 2.91
N GLU A 46 -30.62 -31.23 2.25
CA GLU A 46 -29.15 -31.36 2.20
C GLU A 46 -28.52 -30.17 1.45
N PHE A 47 -29.11 -29.77 0.32
CA PHE A 47 -28.68 -28.62 -0.44
C PHE A 47 -28.75 -27.30 0.39
N PHE A 48 -29.88 -27.08 1.09
CA PHE A 48 -30.01 -25.92 1.97
C PHE A 48 -29.02 -25.97 3.15
N SER A 49 -28.78 -27.13 3.73
CA SER A 49 -27.83 -27.26 4.84
C SER A 49 -26.40 -26.99 4.39
N ILE A 50 -26.00 -27.47 3.20
CA ILE A 50 -24.68 -27.24 2.61
C ILE A 50 -24.56 -25.75 2.19
N ALA A 51 -25.59 -25.16 1.60
CA ALA A 51 -25.57 -23.77 1.18
C ALA A 51 -25.49 -22.81 2.37
N VAL A 52 -26.27 -23.03 3.42
CA VAL A 52 -26.26 -22.21 4.63
C VAL A 52 -24.97 -22.43 5.43
N GLY A 53 -24.56 -23.69 5.61
CA GLY A 53 -23.31 -24.02 6.30
C GLY A 53 -22.07 -23.46 5.56
N GLY A 54 -22.07 -23.59 4.24
CA GLY A 54 -21.04 -23.00 3.38
C GLY A 54 -20.98 -21.47 3.49
N ALA A 55 -22.13 -20.80 3.48
CA ALA A 55 -22.20 -19.35 3.61
C ALA A 55 -21.71 -18.84 4.98
N ILE A 56 -22.05 -19.55 6.07
CA ILE A 56 -21.60 -19.20 7.44
C ILE A 56 -20.08 -19.23 7.56
N VAL A 57 -19.40 -20.10 6.85
CA VAL A 57 -17.93 -20.19 6.87
C VAL A 57 -17.31 -19.28 5.80
N ALA A 58 -17.85 -19.29 4.59
CA ALA A 58 -17.26 -18.54 3.47
C ALA A 58 -17.31 -17.03 3.66
N VAL A 59 -18.42 -16.49 4.17
CA VAL A 59 -18.57 -15.03 4.35
C VAL A 59 -17.53 -14.48 5.32
N PRO A 60 -17.39 -14.95 6.57
CA PRO A 60 -16.37 -14.42 7.49
C PRO A 60 -14.95 -14.68 6.99
N THR A 61 -14.71 -15.79 6.28
CA THR A 61 -13.38 -16.06 5.70
C THR A 61 -13.03 -15.05 4.60
N VAL A 62 -13.95 -14.78 3.69
CA VAL A 62 -13.73 -13.79 2.62
C VAL A 62 -13.59 -12.37 3.19
N VAL A 63 -14.44 -12.01 4.17
CA VAL A 63 -14.34 -10.70 4.83
C VAL A 63 -13.03 -10.58 5.60
N GLY A 64 -12.66 -11.59 6.39
CA GLY A 64 -11.40 -11.62 7.12
C GLY A 64 -10.19 -11.53 6.19
N LEU A 65 -10.19 -12.29 5.10
CA LEU A 65 -9.13 -12.24 4.09
C LEU A 65 -9.05 -10.87 3.41
N ARG A 66 -10.20 -10.24 3.12
CA ARG A 66 -10.24 -8.88 2.59
C ARG A 66 -9.62 -7.87 3.55
N VAL A 67 -9.97 -7.93 4.83
CA VAL A 67 -9.42 -7.03 5.86
C VAL A 67 -7.90 -7.20 5.97
N VAL A 68 -7.41 -8.44 5.98
CA VAL A 68 -5.96 -8.73 6.06
C VAL A 68 -5.22 -8.33 4.80
N LEU A 69 -5.82 -8.50 3.62
CA LEU A 69 -5.16 -8.17 2.35
C LEU A 69 -5.38 -6.73 1.89
N ASN A 70 -6.35 -6.00 2.44
CA ASN A 70 -6.65 -4.62 2.05
C ASN A 70 -5.39 -3.72 2.05
N PRO A 71 -4.51 -3.76 3.08
CA PRO A 71 -3.30 -2.95 3.11
C PRO A 71 -2.33 -3.21 1.95
N LEU A 72 -2.36 -4.40 1.35
CA LEU A 72 -1.52 -4.73 0.19
C LEU A 72 -2.03 -4.09 -1.11
N PHE A 73 -3.30 -3.71 -1.14
CA PHE A 73 -3.96 -3.09 -2.30
C PHE A 73 -4.22 -1.60 -2.12
N ASP A 74 -4.08 -1.07 -0.90
CA ASP A 74 -4.10 0.36 -0.65
C ASP A 74 -2.84 0.99 -1.24
N LYS A 75 -2.93 1.33 -2.51
CA LYS A 75 -1.96 2.23 -3.12
C LYS A 75 -2.16 3.58 -2.46
N ALA A 76 -1.23 3.97 -1.59
CA ALA A 76 -1.10 5.33 -1.08
C ALA A 76 -0.74 6.28 -2.24
N SER A 77 -1.63 6.37 -3.25
CA SER A 77 -1.41 7.12 -4.50
C SER A 77 -1.82 8.59 -4.39
N GLY A 78 -2.10 9.09 -3.19
CA GLY A 78 -2.67 10.41 -3.02
C GLY A 78 -1.78 11.47 -2.37
N GLY A 79 -0.60 11.13 -1.87
CA GLY A 79 0.19 12.03 -1.04
C GLY A 79 -0.49 12.33 0.32
N ILE A 80 0.22 12.98 1.22
CA ILE A 80 -0.27 13.34 2.56
C ILE A 80 -0.64 14.82 2.56
N MET A 81 -1.86 15.14 3.02
CA MET A 81 -2.25 16.54 3.19
C MET A 81 -1.57 17.10 4.43
N ALA A 82 -0.88 18.22 4.26
CA ALA A 82 -0.17 18.90 5.33
C ALA A 82 -0.40 20.41 5.26
N ARG A 83 -0.64 21.02 6.42
CA ARG A 83 -0.66 22.48 6.56
C ARG A 83 0.76 22.99 6.68
N LEU A 84 1.10 24.01 5.89
CA LEU A 84 2.40 24.66 5.97
C LEU A 84 2.34 25.91 6.85
N THR A 85 1.45 26.84 6.51
CA THR A 85 1.37 28.15 7.13
C THR A 85 0.05 28.84 6.78
N THR A 86 -0.10 30.12 7.16
CA THR A 86 -1.18 30.99 6.69
C THR A 86 -0.71 31.79 5.47
N LEU A 87 -1.63 32.17 4.60
CA LEU A 87 -1.33 32.95 3.40
C LEU A 87 -0.69 34.31 3.75
N ASP A 88 -1.14 34.92 4.85
CA ASP A 88 -0.65 36.25 5.29
C ASP A 88 0.78 36.22 5.82
N SER A 89 1.31 35.06 6.18
CA SER A 89 2.71 34.93 6.57
C SER A 89 3.67 34.95 5.38
N LEU A 90 3.16 34.81 4.16
CA LEU A 90 3.93 34.87 2.92
C LEU A 90 3.75 36.21 2.24
N VAL A 91 4.84 36.97 2.04
CA VAL A 91 4.82 38.23 1.32
C VAL A 91 4.63 37.98 -0.18
N VAL A 92 3.72 38.72 -0.82
CA VAL A 92 3.50 38.66 -2.27
C VAL A 92 4.77 39.07 -3.00
N GLY A 93 5.26 38.21 -3.90
CA GLY A 93 6.52 38.46 -4.62
C GLY A 93 7.78 38.39 -3.76
N GLY A 94 7.65 38.03 -2.48
CA GLY A 94 8.78 37.86 -1.57
C GLY A 94 9.61 36.59 -1.87
N PRO A 95 10.76 36.44 -1.19
CA PRO A 95 11.60 35.24 -1.36
C PRO A 95 10.88 33.99 -0.89
N PRO A 96 11.22 32.82 -1.45
CA PRO A 96 10.68 31.55 -1.00
C PRO A 96 11.10 31.26 0.45
N GLN A 97 10.16 30.75 1.23
CA GLN A 97 10.37 30.38 2.63
C GLN A 97 10.41 28.86 2.79
N ALA A 98 11.33 28.38 3.61
CA ALA A 98 11.48 26.95 3.89
C ALA A 98 10.56 26.49 5.02
N PHE A 99 9.79 25.42 4.77
CA PHE A 99 8.89 24.80 5.76
C PHE A 99 9.18 23.34 5.93
N LYS A 100 9.28 22.90 7.18
CA LYS A 100 9.25 21.46 7.49
C LYS A 100 7.82 20.96 7.35
N VAL A 101 7.64 19.93 6.56
CA VAL A 101 6.34 19.27 6.44
C VAL A 101 6.22 18.25 7.55
N ILE A 102 5.27 18.48 8.44
CA ILE A 102 4.96 17.59 9.56
C ILE A 102 3.52 17.15 9.37
N ALA A 103 3.28 15.86 9.41
CA ALA A 103 1.93 15.32 9.34
C ALA A 103 1.86 13.94 9.99
N ASP A 104 0.65 13.55 10.35
CA ASP A 104 0.37 12.20 10.80
C ASP A 104 0.44 11.24 9.61
N LYS A 105 1.16 10.15 9.78
CA LYS A 105 1.24 9.07 8.80
C LYS A 105 0.68 7.81 9.41
N SER A 106 -0.37 7.28 8.81
CA SER A 106 -0.88 5.95 9.16
C SER A 106 -0.42 4.95 8.12
N ASP A 107 0.07 3.82 8.58
CA ASP A 107 0.16 2.61 7.81
C ASP A 107 -0.95 1.64 8.23
N ALA A 108 -0.95 0.43 7.72
CA ALA A 108 -1.99 -0.57 7.98
C ALA A 108 -2.23 -0.87 9.48
N TRP A 109 -1.25 -0.60 10.34
CA TRP A 109 -1.24 -1.06 11.73
C TRP A 109 -0.94 0.03 12.75
N THR A 110 -0.30 1.12 12.33
CA THR A 110 0.22 2.15 13.25
C THR A 110 0.02 3.54 12.69
N THR A 111 -0.35 4.48 13.56
CA THR A 111 -0.37 5.91 13.26
C THR A 111 0.80 6.58 13.96
N TYR A 112 1.69 7.16 13.17
CA TYR A 112 2.80 7.98 13.62
C TYR A 112 2.34 9.43 13.61
N LYS A 113 2.30 10.04 14.78
CA LYS A 113 1.94 11.46 14.91
C LYS A 113 3.16 12.36 14.72
N ASP A 114 2.91 13.54 14.15
CA ASP A 114 3.91 14.61 13.99
C ASP A 114 5.20 14.15 13.30
N LEU A 115 5.08 13.24 12.32
CA LEU A 115 6.24 12.73 11.60
C LEU A 115 6.79 13.79 10.63
N PRO A 116 8.09 14.13 10.71
CA PRO A 116 8.72 15.00 9.72
C PRO A 116 8.85 14.25 8.38
N LEU A 117 8.10 14.69 7.38
CA LEU A 117 8.02 14.06 6.07
C LEU A 117 9.09 14.58 5.11
N GLY A 118 9.45 15.87 5.24
CA GLY A 118 10.42 16.51 4.36
C GLY A 118 10.47 18.02 4.57
N LEU A 119 11.19 18.68 3.67
CA LEU A 119 11.34 20.13 3.59
C LEU A 119 10.76 20.62 2.24
N VAL A 120 10.12 21.77 2.24
CA VAL A 120 9.58 22.41 1.04
C VAL A 120 9.87 23.90 1.05
N TYR A 121 9.89 24.50 -0.11
CA TYR A 121 9.93 25.96 -0.28
C TYR A 121 8.57 26.43 -0.78
N ALA A 122 7.95 27.37 -0.08
CA ALA A 122 6.71 28.01 -0.48
C ALA A 122 6.97 29.48 -0.82
N GLN A 123 6.44 29.95 -1.94
CA GLN A 123 6.52 31.33 -2.39
C GLN A 123 5.14 31.81 -2.82
N ARG A 124 4.72 32.96 -2.31
CA ARG A 124 3.49 33.63 -2.75
C ARG A 124 3.79 34.46 -3.98
N VAL A 125 3.37 33.97 -5.15
CA VAL A 125 3.66 34.61 -6.44
C VAL A 125 2.63 35.65 -6.83
N ALA A 126 1.41 35.56 -6.29
CA ALA A 126 0.33 36.55 -6.45
C ALA A 126 -0.56 36.60 -5.19
N GLU A 127 -1.53 37.51 -5.16
CA GLU A 127 -2.44 37.70 -4.01
C GLU A 127 -3.08 36.41 -3.51
N LYS A 128 -3.47 35.52 -4.43
CA LYS A 128 -4.14 34.24 -4.15
C LYS A 128 -3.46 33.07 -4.83
N ASP A 129 -2.15 33.18 -5.06
CA ASP A 129 -1.40 32.11 -5.69
C ASP A 129 -0.08 31.84 -4.97
N VAL A 130 0.15 30.56 -4.66
CA VAL A 130 1.33 30.06 -3.96
C VAL A 130 1.90 28.90 -4.76
N VAL A 131 3.19 28.95 -5.01
CA VAL A 131 3.93 27.84 -5.59
C VAL A 131 4.76 27.17 -4.50
N VAL A 132 4.75 25.84 -4.49
CA VAL A 132 5.50 25.07 -3.51
C VAL A 132 6.39 24.04 -4.22
N PHE A 133 7.67 24.08 -3.90
CA PHE A 133 8.67 23.14 -4.41
C PHE A 133 9.14 22.20 -3.31
N SER A 134 9.37 20.95 -3.67
CA SER A 134 10.12 20.01 -2.84
C SER A 134 11.56 20.51 -2.70
N ALA A 135 12.08 20.55 -1.47
CA ALA A 135 13.50 20.84 -1.24
C ALA A 135 14.40 19.62 -1.47
N SER A 136 13.88 18.56 -2.10
CA SER A 136 14.63 17.37 -2.47
C SER A 136 15.11 17.50 -3.91
N CYS A 137 16.42 17.43 -4.13
CA CYS A 137 17.05 17.55 -5.44
C CYS A 137 16.60 16.40 -6.38
N PRO A 138 16.08 16.70 -7.57
CA PRO A 138 15.65 15.69 -8.53
C PRO A 138 16.79 14.81 -9.06
N HIS A 139 18.05 15.19 -8.87
CA HIS A 139 19.22 14.40 -9.26
C HIS A 139 19.37 13.16 -8.36
N ALA A 140 19.58 13.36 -7.05
CA ALA A 140 19.89 12.30 -6.11
C ALA A 140 19.17 12.40 -4.75
N GLY A 141 18.21 13.33 -4.60
CA GLY A 141 17.43 13.48 -3.38
C GLY A 141 18.09 14.26 -2.25
N CYS A 142 19.25 14.88 -2.49
CA CYS A 142 19.91 15.77 -1.51
C CYS A 142 19.04 17.00 -1.20
N ALA A 143 19.28 17.63 -0.07
CA ALA A 143 18.62 18.90 0.26
C ALA A 143 19.09 20.02 -0.67
N VAL A 144 18.13 20.80 -1.16
CA VAL A 144 18.35 22.00 -1.95
C VAL A 144 18.26 23.21 -1.03
N GLU A 145 19.14 24.20 -1.23
CA GLU A 145 19.19 25.46 -0.51
C GLU A 145 18.71 26.61 -1.41
N TYR A 146 17.98 27.57 -0.84
CA TYR A 146 17.73 28.83 -1.52
C TYR A 146 18.86 29.80 -1.21
N ARG A 147 19.43 30.42 -2.22
CA ARG A 147 20.53 31.40 -2.13
C ARG A 147 20.14 32.69 -2.84
N ASN A 148 20.52 33.82 -2.30
CA ASN A 148 20.28 35.13 -2.88
C ASN A 148 21.43 36.12 -2.63
N GLU A 149 22.50 35.67 -2.01
CA GLU A 149 23.61 36.53 -1.55
C GLU A 149 24.89 36.38 -2.42
N ASP A 150 24.83 35.51 -3.43
CA ASP A 150 25.95 35.35 -4.36
C ASP A 150 25.79 36.22 -5.64
N ASP A 151 26.85 36.31 -6.44
CA ASP A 151 26.88 37.14 -7.66
C ASP A 151 25.88 36.69 -8.72
N ARG A 152 25.28 35.50 -8.56
CA ARG A 152 24.28 34.90 -9.45
C ARG A 152 22.89 35.47 -9.20
N GLY A 153 22.65 36.05 -8.00
CA GLY A 153 21.32 36.43 -7.56
C GLY A 153 20.45 35.25 -7.06
N PRO A 154 19.13 35.46 -6.89
CA PRO A 154 18.25 34.47 -6.29
C PRO A 154 18.15 33.17 -7.10
N HIS A 155 18.47 32.04 -6.49
CA HIS A 155 18.37 30.73 -7.12
C HIS A 155 18.31 29.61 -6.08
N TYR A 156 17.99 28.39 -6.52
CA TYR A 156 18.13 27.20 -5.67
C TYR A 156 19.40 26.43 -6.05
N TYR A 157 20.09 25.92 -5.05
CA TYR A 157 21.36 25.20 -5.20
C TYR A 157 21.41 23.93 -4.40
N CYS A 158 21.89 22.86 -5.01
CA CYS A 158 22.14 21.59 -4.36
C CYS A 158 23.67 21.36 -4.22
N PRO A 159 24.23 21.39 -2.99
CA PRO A 159 25.68 21.31 -2.79
C PRO A 159 26.29 19.94 -3.06
N CYS A 160 25.46 18.89 -3.16
CA CYS A 160 25.96 17.53 -3.33
C CYS A 160 26.69 17.32 -4.68
N HIS A 161 26.10 17.83 -5.77
CA HIS A 161 26.64 17.69 -7.12
C HIS A 161 26.43 18.99 -7.92
N GLU A 162 26.35 20.11 -7.23
CA GLU A 162 26.31 21.45 -7.82
C GLU A 162 25.17 21.67 -8.81
N SER A 163 24.01 21.01 -8.56
CA SER A 163 22.81 21.28 -9.36
C SER A 163 22.20 22.62 -8.99
N SER A 164 21.92 23.44 -10.00
CA SER A 164 21.32 24.77 -9.83
C SER A 164 19.95 24.84 -10.50
N PHE A 165 19.04 25.59 -9.90
CA PHE A 165 17.68 25.79 -10.41
C PHE A 165 17.30 27.26 -10.26
N GLU A 166 16.53 27.76 -11.21
CA GLU A 166 15.98 29.12 -11.18
C GLU A 166 14.92 29.27 -10.07
N THR A 167 14.52 30.48 -9.76
CA THR A 167 13.49 30.77 -8.75
C THR A 167 12.11 30.18 -9.06
N ASP A 168 11.83 29.95 -10.34
CA ASP A 168 10.61 29.27 -10.80
C ASP A 168 10.70 27.73 -10.75
N GLY A 169 11.82 27.21 -10.22
CA GLY A 169 12.10 25.77 -10.10
C GLY A 169 12.62 25.13 -11.39
N SER A 170 12.75 25.85 -12.48
CA SER A 170 13.34 25.32 -13.74
C SER A 170 14.83 25.04 -13.59
N LEU A 171 15.39 24.23 -14.48
CA LEU A 171 16.83 24.00 -14.53
C LEU A 171 17.56 25.27 -14.89
N ALA A 172 18.57 25.63 -14.12
CA ALA A 172 19.46 26.72 -14.52
C ALA A 172 20.31 26.35 -15.74
N PRO A 173 20.70 27.31 -16.60
CA PRO A 173 21.43 27.04 -17.83
C PRO A 173 22.76 26.31 -17.65
N ASP A 174 23.40 26.49 -16.51
CA ASP A 174 24.67 25.85 -16.12
C ASP A 174 24.51 24.54 -15.38
N ASN A 175 23.28 24.10 -15.17
CA ASN A 175 23.03 22.81 -14.52
C ASN A 175 23.45 21.64 -15.43
N THR A 176 24.25 20.71 -14.87
CA THR A 176 24.74 19.56 -15.62
C THR A 176 24.28 18.23 -15.08
N GLN A 177 23.72 18.16 -13.86
CA GLN A 177 23.46 16.93 -13.14
C GLN A 177 21.98 16.55 -13.06
N ALA A 178 21.13 17.49 -12.71
CA ALA A 178 19.69 17.22 -12.63
C ALA A 178 19.09 17.14 -14.02
N LYS A 179 18.16 16.19 -14.21
CA LYS A 179 17.50 15.94 -15.50
C LYS A 179 16.15 16.64 -15.64
N ARG A 180 15.66 17.26 -14.57
CA ARG A 180 14.44 18.06 -14.51
C ARG A 180 14.55 19.12 -13.44
N GLY A 181 13.70 20.15 -13.51
CA GLY A 181 13.56 21.16 -12.49
C GLY A 181 13.08 20.62 -11.14
N LEU A 182 12.98 21.49 -10.14
CA LEU A 182 12.45 21.13 -8.82
C LEU A 182 11.02 20.61 -8.94
N ASP A 183 10.72 19.59 -8.16
CA ASP A 183 9.39 19.00 -8.14
C ASP A 183 8.39 19.90 -7.42
N THR A 184 7.40 20.41 -8.13
CA THR A 184 6.29 21.19 -7.56
C THR A 184 5.35 20.28 -6.79
N LEU A 185 4.77 20.80 -5.71
CA LEU A 185 3.73 20.15 -4.93
C LEU A 185 2.37 20.80 -5.18
N GLU A 186 1.33 20.01 -5.12
CA GLU A 186 -0.03 20.51 -5.28
C GLU A 186 -0.44 21.34 -4.06
N VAL A 187 -0.87 22.58 -4.28
CA VAL A 187 -1.47 23.45 -3.26
C VAL A 187 -2.98 23.27 -3.29
N ILE A 188 -3.59 23.08 -2.13
CA ILE A 188 -5.02 22.85 -1.98
C ILE A 188 -5.76 24.21 -2.08
N ARG A 189 -6.36 24.47 -3.24
CA ARG A 189 -6.94 25.79 -3.56
C ARG A 189 -8.09 26.19 -2.67
N GLU A 190 -8.88 25.21 -2.21
CA GLU A 190 -9.99 25.46 -1.29
C GLU A 190 -9.50 26.06 0.02
N LYS A 191 -8.42 25.51 0.57
CA LYS A 191 -7.80 26.00 1.79
C LYS A 191 -7.09 27.33 1.61
N LEU A 192 -6.53 27.55 0.44
CA LEU A 192 -5.93 28.83 0.09
C LEU A 192 -6.97 29.96 0.07
N GLY A 193 -8.20 29.66 -0.37
CA GLY A 193 -9.34 30.57 -0.28
C GLY A 193 -9.76 30.93 1.17
N GLU A 194 -9.46 30.06 2.12
CA GLU A 194 -9.67 30.25 3.56
C GLU A 194 -8.47 30.99 4.24
N GLY A 195 -7.45 31.37 3.49
CA GLY A 195 -6.24 32.00 4.02
C GLY A 195 -5.21 31.02 4.58
N GLU A 196 -5.33 29.74 4.31
CA GLU A 196 -4.41 28.70 4.76
C GLU A 196 -3.67 28.06 3.59
N VAL A 197 -2.38 27.83 3.76
CA VAL A 197 -1.53 27.15 2.78
C VAL A 197 -1.42 25.68 3.16
N TRP A 198 -2.15 24.85 2.43
CA TRP A 198 -2.12 23.40 2.54
C TRP A 198 -1.57 22.82 1.26
N ILE A 199 -0.81 21.74 1.39
CA ILE A 199 -0.26 21.01 0.26
C ILE A 199 -0.61 19.52 0.32
N ARG A 200 -0.57 18.90 -0.83
CA ARG A 200 -0.48 17.45 -0.96
C ARG A 200 0.99 17.06 -1.07
N PHE A 201 1.57 16.67 0.06
CA PHE A 201 2.97 16.27 0.11
C PHE A 201 3.15 14.86 -0.45
N GLN A 202 4.09 14.71 -1.36
CA GLN A 202 4.54 13.43 -1.88
C GLN A 202 6.03 13.50 -2.23
N LYS A 203 6.69 12.36 -2.20
CA LYS A 203 8.08 12.23 -2.64
C LYS A 203 8.12 11.82 -4.11
N PHE A 204 9.17 12.25 -4.81
CA PHE A 204 9.36 11.91 -6.22
C PHE A 204 10.64 11.11 -6.40
N LYS A 205 10.64 10.22 -7.41
CA LYS A 205 11.81 9.41 -7.74
C LYS A 205 12.91 10.31 -8.30
N ALA A 206 14.08 10.29 -7.68
CA ALA A 206 15.26 11.00 -8.17
C ALA A 206 15.95 10.24 -9.32
N GLY A 207 16.82 10.94 -10.07
CA GLY A 207 17.67 10.37 -11.12
C GLY A 207 16.99 10.13 -12.47
N ILE A 208 15.70 10.44 -12.62
CA ILE A 208 14.94 10.28 -13.86
C ILE A 208 14.41 11.62 -14.36
N PRO A 209 14.22 11.82 -15.67
CA PRO A 209 13.68 13.07 -16.21
C PRO A 209 12.20 13.28 -15.91
N GLU A 210 11.42 12.21 -15.75
CA GLU A 210 9.99 12.30 -15.47
C GLU A 210 9.71 12.53 -13.97
N LYS A 211 8.74 13.39 -13.68
CA LYS A 211 8.22 13.59 -12.33
C LYS A 211 7.30 12.43 -11.96
N LYS A 212 7.85 11.44 -11.25
CA LYS A 212 7.12 10.24 -10.82
C LYS A 212 7.06 10.16 -9.30
N ALA A 213 5.86 10.17 -8.74
CA ALA A 213 5.66 9.99 -7.31
C ALA A 213 6.15 8.61 -6.84
N VAL A 214 6.72 8.58 -5.64
CA VAL A 214 7.08 7.34 -4.92
C VAL A 214 5.92 6.99 -4.00
N SER A 215 5.40 5.78 -4.17
CA SER A 215 4.35 5.20 -3.32
C SER A 215 4.93 4.63 -2.04
#